data_7c4773daff6b18abaf4c45e4e2584b59
#
_entry.id   7c4773daff6b18abaf4c45e4e2584b59
#
_cell.length_a   1.000
_cell.length_b   1.000
_cell.length_c   1.000
_cell.angle_alpha   90.00
_cell.angle_beta   90.00
_cell.angle_gamma   90.00
#
_symmetry.space_group_name_H-M   'P 1'
#
loop_
_entity.id
_entity.type
_entity.pdbx_description
1 polymer ?
#
loop_
_entity_poly.entity_id
_entity_poly.type
_entity_poly.pdbx_seq_one_letter_code
_entity_poly.pdbx_strand_id
1 'polypeptide(L)'
;MITIPIAVATFFYAGDVIYLCYGNQYADADSVLKILVWTVCFLFINGACSMILNASHKETSVTKIYSLAAVFNAGLNLFLIPYFSAHGAAFATVLTDVLILILEMYMVGKINQLPDRHLIFDLIKIIIASAVMGGVFYLVHMSLWLAIPVGVIVYLVVITLIKFFDKEDKLIIKQILGKA
;
A
#
# COMPACT_ATOMS: atom_id res chain seq x y z
N MET A 1 5.75 5.09 3.79
CA MET A 1 5.55 5.02 5.25
C MET A 1 4.08 4.91 5.67
N ILE A 2 3.19 5.76 5.15
CA ILE A 2 1.80 5.89 5.64
C ILE A 2 0.85 4.86 4.99
N THR A 3 1.16 4.36 3.81
CA THR A 3 0.28 3.51 3.01
C THR A 3 -0.01 2.15 3.64
N ILE A 4 1.02 1.47 4.14
CA ILE A 4 0.86 0.13 4.74
C ILE A 4 0.02 0.19 6.03
N PRO A 5 0.28 1.12 7.00
CA PRO A 5 -0.59 1.22 8.17
C PRO A 5 -2.03 1.61 7.82
N ILE A 6 -2.26 2.46 6.81
CA ILE A 6 -3.61 2.78 6.34
C ILE A 6 -4.27 1.52 5.75
N ALA A 7 -3.54 0.75 4.92
CA ALA A 7 -4.07 -0.49 4.35
C ALA A 7 -4.46 -1.50 5.44
N VAL A 8 -3.62 -1.67 6.46
CA VAL A 8 -3.90 -2.54 7.61
C VAL A 8 -5.11 -2.04 8.39
N ALA A 9 -5.19 -0.74 8.71
CA ALA A 9 -6.35 -0.18 9.41
C ALA A 9 -7.65 -0.38 8.61
N THR A 10 -7.62 -0.06 7.32
CA THR A 10 -8.79 -0.25 6.44
C THR A 10 -9.19 -1.72 6.31
N PHE A 11 -8.22 -2.64 6.29
CA PHE A 11 -8.50 -4.08 6.26
C PHE A 11 -9.29 -4.55 7.48
N PHE A 12 -8.91 -4.11 8.69
CA PHE A 12 -9.61 -4.50 9.91
C PHE A 12 -10.97 -3.83 10.06
N TYR A 13 -11.10 -2.58 9.61
CA TYR A 13 -12.32 -1.79 9.75
C TYR A 13 -13.07 -1.59 8.42
N ALA A 14 -12.89 -2.48 7.43
CA ALA A 14 -13.53 -2.38 6.12
C ALA A 14 -15.05 -2.29 6.22
N GLY A 15 -15.67 -3.09 7.09
CA GLY A 15 -17.12 -3.07 7.32
C GLY A 15 -17.61 -1.73 7.87
N ASP A 16 -16.92 -1.18 8.87
CA ASP A 16 -17.27 0.12 9.45
C ASP A 16 -17.09 1.26 8.44
N VAL A 17 -16.04 1.20 7.61
CA VAL A 17 -15.79 2.16 6.54
C VAL A 17 -16.89 2.12 5.49
N ILE A 18 -17.27 0.92 5.03
CA ILE A 18 -18.39 0.74 4.06
C ILE A 18 -19.70 1.22 4.67
N TYR A 19 -19.98 0.86 5.92
CA TYR A 19 -21.19 1.29 6.60
C TYR A 19 -21.26 2.82 6.73
N LEU A 20 -20.16 3.47 7.08
CA LEU A 20 -20.08 4.91 7.23
C LEU A 20 -20.28 5.66 5.90
N CYS A 21 -19.68 5.15 4.80
CA CYS A 21 -19.72 5.82 3.50
C CYS A 21 -20.97 5.51 2.67
N TYR A 22 -21.48 4.28 2.73
CA TYR A 22 -22.50 3.77 1.81
C TYR A 22 -23.73 3.23 2.51
N GLY A 23 -23.70 3.03 3.84
CA GLY A 23 -24.79 2.47 4.60
C GLY A 23 -24.90 0.94 4.50
N ASN A 24 -25.91 0.39 5.17
CA ASN A 24 -26.05 -1.05 5.38
C ASN A 24 -26.36 -1.85 4.10
N GLN A 25 -26.87 -1.19 3.07
CA GLN A 25 -27.22 -1.84 1.79
C GLN A 25 -25.98 -2.34 1.00
N TYR A 26 -24.77 -1.90 1.37
CA TYR A 26 -23.51 -2.31 0.74
C TYR A 26 -22.62 -3.12 1.68
N ALA A 27 -23.19 -3.75 2.71
CA ALA A 27 -22.42 -4.51 3.71
C ALA A 27 -21.50 -5.58 3.09
N ASP A 28 -21.95 -6.25 2.02
CA ASP A 28 -21.16 -7.29 1.32
C ASP A 28 -19.89 -6.75 0.61
N ALA A 29 -19.80 -5.43 0.41
CA ALA A 29 -18.64 -4.81 -0.20
C ALA A 29 -17.42 -4.72 0.73
N ASP A 30 -17.58 -5.02 2.03
CA ASP A 30 -16.49 -5.03 3.00
C ASP A 30 -15.36 -6.00 2.61
N SER A 31 -15.75 -7.19 2.17
CA SER A 31 -14.83 -8.25 1.73
C SER A 31 -14.07 -7.87 0.44
N VAL A 32 -14.73 -7.15 -0.47
CA VAL A 32 -14.11 -6.60 -1.68
C VAL A 32 -13.10 -5.50 -1.32
N LEU A 33 -13.46 -4.61 -0.39
CA LEU A 33 -12.57 -3.56 0.11
C LEU A 33 -11.31 -4.13 0.78
N LYS A 34 -11.46 -5.21 1.56
CA LYS A 34 -10.32 -5.94 2.17
C LYS A 34 -9.31 -6.43 1.16
N ILE A 35 -9.76 -6.79 -0.04
CA ILE A 35 -8.85 -7.20 -1.13
C ILE A 35 -8.25 -5.95 -1.80
N LEU A 36 -9.09 -4.99 -2.18
CA LEU A 36 -8.66 -3.81 -2.93
C LEU A 36 -7.72 -2.90 -2.17
N VAL A 37 -7.79 -2.84 -0.85
CA VAL A 37 -6.94 -1.94 -0.06
C VAL A 37 -5.44 -2.19 -0.27
N TRP A 38 -5.05 -3.41 -0.62
CA TRP A 38 -3.66 -3.75 -0.90
C TRP A 38 -3.13 -3.13 -2.19
N THR A 39 -4.01 -2.78 -3.15
CA THR A 39 -3.61 -2.07 -4.38
C THR A 39 -2.97 -0.72 -4.07
N VAL A 40 -3.40 -0.06 -2.99
CA VAL A 40 -2.84 1.22 -2.57
C VAL A 40 -1.34 1.10 -2.25
N CYS A 41 -0.91 -0.02 -1.66
CA CYS A 41 0.51 -0.27 -1.38
C CYS A 41 1.30 -0.43 -2.69
N PHE A 42 0.76 -1.20 -3.64
CA PHE A 42 1.39 -1.38 -4.96
C PHE A 42 1.42 -0.09 -5.75
N LEU A 43 0.35 0.71 -5.73
CA LEU A 43 0.24 1.99 -6.43
C LEU A 43 1.40 2.94 -6.08
N PHE A 44 1.75 3.05 -4.80
CA PHE A 44 2.86 3.91 -4.38
C PHE A 44 4.22 3.37 -4.79
N ILE A 45 4.43 2.05 -4.74
CA ILE A 45 5.70 1.44 -5.15
C ILE A 45 5.86 1.54 -6.67
N ASN A 46 4.81 1.19 -7.43
CA ASN A 46 4.78 1.31 -8.88
C ASN A 46 5.00 2.76 -9.32
N GLY A 47 4.34 3.73 -8.65
CA GLY A 47 4.54 5.15 -8.91
C GLY A 47 6.00 5.59 -8.75
N ALA A 48 6.68 5.12 -7.70
CA ALA A 48 8.10 5.40 -7.49
C ALA A 48 8.98 4.78 -8.58
N CYS A 49 8.72 3.53 -8.97
CA CYS A 49 9.44 2.87 -10.07
C CYS A 49 9.22 3.60 -11.41
N SER A 50 7.97 3.96 -11.72
CA SER A 50 7.62 4.76 -12.89
C SER A 50 8.35 6.10 -12.92
N MET A 51 8.45 6.80 -11.77
CA MET A 51 9.21 8.07 -11.69
C MET A 51 10.70 7.86 -12.02
N ILE A 52 11.33 6.81 -11.49
CA ILE A 52 12.73 6.47 -11.79
C ILE A 52 12.89 6.18 -13.29
N LEU A 53 12.02 5.39 -13.89
CA LEU A 53 12.07 5.06 -15.30
C LEU A 53 11.87 6.29 -16.18
N ASN A 54 10.92 7.16 -15.84
CA ASN A 54 10.67 8.41 -16.58
C ASN A 54 11.87 9.37 -16.47
N ALA A 55 12.46 9.54 -15.27
CA ALA A 55 13.65 10.33 -15.08
C ALA A 55 14.88 9.78 -15.84
N SER A 56 14.86 8.49 -16.18
CA SER A 56 15.91 7.80 -16.96
C SER A 56 15.59 7.73 -18.47
N HIS A 57 14.65 8.52 -18.96
CA HIS A 57 14.20 8.55 -20.37
C HIS A 57 13.72 7.18 -20.88
N LYS A 58 12.99 6.44 -20.02
CA LYS A 58 12.36 5.14 -20.33
C LYS A 58 10.83 5.19 -20.36
N GLU A 59 10.24 6.34 -20.72
CA GLU A 59 8.79 6.57 -20.74
C GLU A 59 8.07 5.56 -21.66
N THR A 60 8.70 5.21 -22.78
CA THR A 60 8.16 4.20 -23.71
C THR A 60 8.08 2.81 -23.08
N SER A 61 8.99 2.49 -22.16
CA SER A 61 8.95 1.23 -21.41
C SER A 61 7.81 1.24 -20.40
N VAL A 62 7.63 2.34 -19.69
CA VAL A 62 6.50 2.53 -18.76
C VAL A 62 5.18 2.36 -19.51
N THR A 63 5.02 3.06 -20.63
CA THR A 63 3.80 2.94 -21.46
C THR A 63 3.53 1.50 -21.90
N LYS A 64 4.57 0.76 -22.34
CA LYS A 64 4.42 -0.66 -22.74
C LYS A 64 4.00 -1.54 -21.56
N ILE A 65 4.57 -1.33 -20.37
CA ILE A 65 4.21 -2.08 -19.16
C ILE A 65 2.73 -1.87 -18.84
N TYR A 66 2.28 -0.60 -18.77
CA TYR A 66 0.88 -0.30 -18.46
C TYR A 66 -0.09 -0.77 -19.56
N SER A 67 0.31 -0.71 -20.84
CA SER A 67 -0.51 -1.26 -21.93
C SER A 67 -0.66 -2.77 -21.80
N LEU A 68 0.43 -3.50 -21.50
CA LEU A 68 0.39 -4.94 -21.26
C LEU A 68 -0.46 -5.27 -20.03
N ALA A 69 -0.30 -4.51 -18.95
CA ALA A 69 -1.08 -4.66 -17.74
C ALA A 69 -2.58 -4.44 -17.97
N ALA A 70 -2.96 -3.48 -18.80
CA ALA A 70 -4.36 -3.24 -19.17
C ALA A 70 -4.97 -4.45 -19.91
N VAL A 71 -4.25 -5.03 -20.87
CA VAL A 71 -4.69 -6.23 -21.59
C VAL A 71 -4.79 -7.43 -20.63
N PHE A 72 -3.80 -7.59 -19.75
CA PHE A 72 -3.80 -8.64 -18.74
C PHE A 72 -4.98 -8.50 -17.77
N ASN A 73 -5.24 -7.28 -17.27
CA ASN A 73 -6.38 -6.99 -16.40
C ASN A 73 -7.71 -7.30 -17.08
N ALA A 74 -7.88 -6.87 -18.32
CA ALA A 74 -9.09 -7.18 -19.10
C ALA A 74 -9.28 -8.69 -19.27
N GLY A 75 -8.21 -9.42 -19.60
CA GLY A 75 -8.24 -10.87 -19.68
C GLY A 75 -8.62 -11.54 -18.37
N LEU A 76 -7.99 -11.15 -17.26
CA LEU A 76 -8.33 -11.67 -15.94
C LEU A 76 -9.78 -11.39 -15.55
N ASN A 77 -10.29 -10.18 -15.83
CA ASN A 77 -11.67 -9.82 -15.56
C ASN A 77 -12.67 -10.70 -16.34
N LEU A 78 -12.38 -11.01 -17.60
CA LEU A 78 -13.22 -11.90 -18.40
C LEU A 78 -13.32 -13.31 -17.81
N PHE A 79 -12.26 -13.80 -17.16
CA PHE A 79 -12.27 -15.11 -16.50
C PHE A 79 -12.79 -15.07 -15.07
N LEU A 80 -12.41 -14.07 -14.27
CA LEU A 80 -12.69 -14.07 -12.83
C LEU A 80 -14.07 -13.50 -12.47
N ILE A 81 -14.56 -12.49 -13.22
CA ILE A 81 -15.87 -11.88 -12.90
C ILE A 81 -17.03 -12.87 -13.02
N PRO A 82 -17.11 -13.74 -14.06
CA PRO A 82 -18.22 -14.69 -14.14
C PRO A 82 -18.31 -15.67 -12.98
N TYR A 83 -17.19 -16.00 -12.33
CA TYR A 83 -17.14 -16.95 -11.22
C TYR A 83 -17.16 -16.29 -9.85
N PHE A 84 -16.55 -15.11 -9.71
CA PHE A 84 -16.33 -14.46 -8.41
C PHE A 84 -16.96 -13.06 -8.31
N SER A 85 -17.65 -12.60 -9.35
CA SER A 85 -18.31 -11.28 -9.38
C SER A 85 -17.34 -10.15 -8.98
N ALA A 86 -17.70 -9.29 -8.02
CA ALA A 86 -16.88 -8.17 -7.56
C ALA A 86 -15.54 -8.61 -6.94
N HIS A 87 -15.49 -9.75 -6.26
CA HIS A 87 -14.24 -10.31 -5.75
C HIS A 87 -13.26 -10.67 -6.87
N GLY A 88 -13.79 -11.20 -7.99
CA GLY A 88 -12.98 -11.50 -9.16
C GLY A 88 -12.31 -10.26 -9.75
N ALA A 89 -13.05 -9.15 -9.84
CA ALA A 89 -12.50 -7.88 -10.29
C ALA A 89 -11.44 -7.33 -9.33
N ALA A 90 -11.66 -7.44 -8.01
CA ALA A 90 -10.70 -7.03 -6.99
C ALA A 90 -9.40 -7.83 -7.09
N PHE A 91 -9.48 -9.16 -7.22
CA PHE A 91 -8.30 -10.00 -7.42
C PHE A 91 -7.58 -9.70 -8.74
N ALA A 92 -8.30 -9.47 -9.83
CA ALA A 92 -7.71 -9.08 -11.11
C ALA A 92 -6.90 -7.80 -10.99
N THR A 93 -7.40 -6.80 -10.24
CA THR A 93 -6.71 -5.54 -9.99
C THR A 93 -5.42 -5.77 -9.20
N VAL A 94 -5.48 -6.47 -8.08
CA VAL A 94 -4.29 -6.76 -7.25
C VAL A 94 -3.22 -7.52 -8.05
N LEU A 95 -3.63 -8.54 -8.82
CA LEU A 95 -2.70 -9.32 -9.65
C LEU A 95 -2.07 -8.46 -10.76
N THR A 96 -2.83 -7.51 -11.31
CA THR A 96 -2.31 -6.57 -12.30
C THR A 96 -1.27 -5.63 -11.70
N ASP A 97 -1.52 -5.12 -10.50
CA ASP A 97 -0.55 -4.26 -9.79
C ASP A 97 0.75 -5.00 -9.46
N VAL A 98 0.64 -6.28 -9.07
CA VAL A 98 1.81 -7.15 -8.86
C VAL A 98 2.58 -7.36 -10.17
N LEU A 99 1.88 -7.58 -11.29
CA LEU A 99 2.52 -7.71 -12.60
C LEU A 99 3.29 -6.43 -12.98
N ILE A 100 2.66 -5.25 -12.79
CA ILE A 100 3.31 -3.96 -13.03
C ILE A 100 4.58 -3.86 -12.20
N LEU A 101 4.49 -4.17 -10.89
CA LEU A 101 5.63 -4.11 -9.98
C LEU A 101 6.80 -4.98 -10.46
N ILE A 102 6.53 -6.22 -10.85
CA ILE A 102 7.55 -7.15 -11.33
C ILE A 102 8.23 -6.59 -12.59
N LEU A 103 7.46 -6.09 -13.54
CA LEU A 103 7.99 -5.57 -14.80
C LEU A 103 8.77 -4.27 -14.60
N GLU A 104 8.28 -3.36 -13.76
CA GLU A 104 8.97 -2.11 -13.46
C GLU A 104 10.26 -2.37 -12.69
N MET A 105 10.25 -3.22 -11.66
CA MET A 105 11.46 -3.60 -10.92
C MET A 105 12.52 -4.26 -11.82
N TYR A 106 12.09 -5.10 -12.77
CA TYR A 106 12.99 -5.66 -13.77
C TYR A 106 13.64 -4.57 -14.64
N MET A 107 12.85 -3.56 -15.07
CA MET A 107 13.38 -2.45 -15.87
C MET A 107 14.29 -1.51 -15.07
N VAL A 108 13.92 -1.22 -13.81
CA VAL A 108 14.75 -0.43 -12.89
C VAL A 108 16.08 -1.16 -12.63
N GLY A 109 16.04 -2.49 -12.49
CA GLY A 109 17.27 -3.31 -12.37
C GLY A 109 18.17 -3.23 -13.59
N LYS A 110 17.62 -3.15 -14.80
CA LYS A 110 18.40 -2.99 -16.04
C LYS A 110 19.17 -1.67 -16.14
N ILE A 111 18.70 -0.63 -15.48
CA ILE A 111 19.36 0.68 -15.44
C ILE A 111 20.23 0.86 -14.20
N ASN A 112 20.45 -0.21 -13.43
CA ASN A 112 21.26 -0.24 -12.20
C ASN A 112 20.80 0.79 -11.13
N GLN A 113 19.50 1.06 -11.05
CA GLN A 113 18.88 1.96 -10.08
C GLN A 113 17.97 1.20 -9.09
N LEU A 114 18.34 -0.05 -8.78
CA LEU A 114 17.63 -0.82 -7.76
C LEU A 114 17.68 -0.11 -6.39
N PRO A 115 16.62 -0.21 -5.61
CA PRO A 115 16.58 0.39 -4.28
C PRO A 115 17.71 -0.15 -3.41
N ASP A 116 18.34 0.76 -2.66
CA ASP A 116 19.40 0.42 -1.71
C ASP A 116 18.90 -0.54 -0.64
N ARG A 117 19.82 -1.33 -0.07
CA ARG A 117 19.51 -2.25 1.05
C ARG A 117 18.84 -1.52 2.22
N HIS A 118 19.16 -0.25 2.44
CA HIS A 118 18.52 0.58 3.48
C HIS A 118 17.01 0.69 3.27
N LEU A 119 16.55 0.92 2.03
CA LEU A 119 15.12 0.99 1.71
C LEU A 119 14.39 -0.34 1.99
N ILE A 120 15.06 -1.48 1.76
CA ILE A 120 14.49 -2.80 2.07
C ILE A 120 14.33 -2.97 3.58
N PHE A 121 15.35 -2.60 4.37
CA PHE A 121 15.25 -2.64 5.84
C PHE A 121 14.18 -1.71 6.37
N ASP A 122 14.01 -0.55 5.76
CA ASP A 122 12.97 0.40 6.16
C ASP A 122 11.57 -0.09 5.82
N LEU A 123 11.38 -0.77 4.68
CA LEU A 123 10.13 -1.47 4.36
C LEU A 123 9.81 -2.55 5.40
N ILE A 124 10.79 -3.34 5.80
CA ILE A 124 10.60 -4.37 6.84
C ILE A 124 10.16 -3.73 8.16
N LYS A 125 10.80 -2.62 8.58
CA LYS A 125 10.40 -1.89 9.79
C LYS A 125 8.95 -1.39 9.73
N ILE A 126 8.54 -0.84 8.57
CA ILE A 126 7.16 -0.39 8.35
C ILE A 126 6.18 -1.55 8.42
N ILE A 127 6.50 -2.70 7.81
CA ILE A 127 5.67 -3.91 7.85
C ILE A 127 5.52 -4.40 9.30
N ILE A 128 6.61 -4.47 10.07
CA ILE A 128 6.58 -4.88 11.48
C ILE A 128 5.71 -3.92 12.29
N ALA A 129 5.90 -2.60 12.15
CA ALA A 129 5.11 -1.61 12.88
C ALA A 129 3.61 -1.71 12.55
N SER A 130 3.28 -1.92 11.28
CA SER A 130 1.90 -2.09 10.82
C SER A 130 1.29 -3.41 11.29
N ALA A 131 2.08 -4.48 11.34
CA ALA A 131 1.64 -5.78 11.87
C ALA A 131 1.33 -5.71 13.37
N VAL A 132 2.17 -5.00 14.15
CA VAL A 132 1.92 -4.77 15.59
C VAL A 132 0.62 -3.97 15.77
N MET A 133 0.42 -2.91 14.97
CA MET A 133 -0.83 -2.12 14.98
C MET A 133 -2.04 -3.00 14.65
N GLY A 134 -1.95 -3.84 13.61
CA GLY A 134 -3.00 -4.79 13.25
C GLY A 134 -3.28 -5.81 14.37
N GLY A 135 -2.25 -6.29 15.05
CA GLY A 135 -2.39 -7.15 16.24
C GLY A 135 -3.17 -6.48 17.37
N VAL A 136 -2.93 -5.19 17.62
CA VAL A 136 -3.69 -4.42 18.60
C VAL A 136 -5.16 -4.31 18.19
N PHE A 137 -5.46 -4.06 16.92
CA PHE A 137 -6.83 -3.99 16.41
C PHE A 137 -7.56 -5.33 16.55
N TYR A 138 -6.86 -6.44 16.31
CA TYR A 138 -7.40 -7.79 16.48
C TYR A 138 -7.74 -8.11 17.92
N LEU A 139 -6.89 -7.70 18.89
CA LEU A 139 -7.06 -8.04 20.30
C LEU A 139 -8.07 -7.16 21.01
N VAL A 140 -8.16 -5.87 20.67
CA VAL A 140 -8.90 -4.89 21.51
C VAL A 140 -10.28 -4.54 20.95
N HIS A 141 -10.71 -5.02 19.79
CA HIS A 141 -12.06 -4.83 19.23
C HIS A 141 -12.67 -3.44 19.54
N MET A 142 -12.01 -2.38 19.11
CA MET A 142 -12.44 -0.99 19.33
C MET A 142 -13.40 -0.51 18.25
N SER A 143 -14.19 0.52 18.55
CA SER A 143 -14.94 1.23 17.51
C SER A 143 -13.99 1.98 16.58
N LEU A 144 -14.39 2.17 15.30
CA LEU A 144 -13.60 2.86 14.28
C LEU A 144 -13.03 4.21 14.77
N TRP A 145 -13.83 5.00 15.49
CA TRP A 145 -13.44 6.32 15.99
C TRP A 145 -12.30 6.29 17.01
N LEU A 146 -12.22 5.24 17.82
CA LEU A 146 -11.14 5.02 18.78
C LEU A 146 -9.94 4.35 18.11
N ALA A 147 -10.18 3.49 17.13
CA ALA A 147 -9.14 2.76 16.42
C ALA A 147 -8.21 3.69 15.64
N ILE A 148 -8.74 4.76 15.03
CA ILE A 148 -7.93 5.72 14.26
C ILE A 148 -6.83 6.36 15.14
N PRO A 149 -7.14 7.08 16.25
CA PRO A 149 -6.10 7.70 17.07
C PRO A 149 -5.19 6.68 17.74
N VAL A 150 -5.73 5.56 18.23
CA VAL A 150 -4.93 4.49 18.83
C VAL A 150 -3.97 3.86 17.83
N GLY A 151 -4.44 3.57 16.62
CA GLY A 151 -3.61 3.03 15.53
C GLY A 151 -2.46 3.96 15.17
N VAL A 152 -2.72 5.26 15.05
CA VAL A 152 -1.68 6.27 14.79
C VAL A 152 -0.66 6.29 15.92
N ILE A 153 -1.10 6.31 17.18
CA ILE A 153 -0.19 6.34 18.34
C ILE A 153 0.66 5.07 18.38
N VAL A 154 0.04 3.87 18.28
CA VAL A 154 0.75 2.59 18.29
C VAL A 154 1.78 2.53 17.16
N TYR A 155 1.38 2.90 15.94
CA TYR A 155 2.29 2.91 14.79
C TYR A 155 3.48 3.84 15.02
N LEU A 156 3.23 5.10 15.46
CA LEU A 156 4.28 6.07 15.73
C LEU A 156 5.22 5.63 16.86
N VAL A 157 4.69 5.03 17.92
CA VAL A 157 5.50 4.50 19.02
C VAL A 157 6.39 3.37 18.52
N VAL A 158 5.83 2.39 17.81
CA VAL A 158 6.60 1.24 17.33
C VAL A 158 7.67 1.67 16.33
N ILE A 159 7.35 2.56 15.37
CA ILE A 159 8.31 3.00 14.34
C ILE A 159 9.46 3.82 14.95
N THR A 160 9.19 4.59 16.01
CA THR A 160 10.23 5.32 16.76
C THR A 160 11.10 4.38 17.60
N LEU A 161 10.53 3.34 18.21
CA LEU A 161 11.26 2.32 18.95
C LEU A 161 12.22 1.51 18.09
N ILE A 162 11.80 1.19 16.85
CA ILE A 162 12.63 0.46 15.87
C ILE A 162 13.71 1.37 15.24
N LYS A 163 13.81 2.63 15.67
CA LYS A 163 14.78 3.61 15.18
C LYS A 163 14.73 3.74 13.65
N PHE A 164 13.50 3.95 13.14
CA PHE A 164 13.29 4.20 11.71
C PHE A 164 13.93 5.52 11.27
N PHE A 165 13.78 6.58 12.09
CA PHE A 165 14.29 7.90 11.78
C PHE A 165 15.80 7.99 12.04
N ASP A 166 16.55 8.20 10.96
CA ASP A 166 17.99 8.46 11.02
C ASP A 166 18.29 9.85 11.56
N LYS A 167 19.60 10.14 11.78
CA LYS A 167 20.05 11.45 12.29
C LYS A 167 19.66 12.60 11.36
N GLU A 168 19.67 12.37 10.05
CA GLU A 168 19.31 13.36 9.04
C GLU A 168 17.80 13.67 9.07
N ASP A 169 16.95 12.65 9.16
CA ASP A 169 15.51 12.83 9.31
C ASP A 169 15.15 13.64 10.54
N LYS A 170 15.83 13.39 11.67
CA LYS A 170 15.64 14.14 12.91
C LYS A 170 16.04 15.60 12.79
N LEU A 171 17.08 15.91 11.99
CA LEU A 171 17.48 17.27 11.71
C LEU A 171 16.41 18.00 10.87
N ILE A 172 15.91 17.35 9.83
CA ILE A 172 14.83 17.90 8.99
C ILE A 172 13.57 18.19 9.84
N ILE A 173 13.16 17.24 10.67
CA ILE A 173 12.02 17.40 11.57
C ILE A 173 12.24 18.59 12.54
N LYS A 174 13.45 18.73 13.10
CA LYS A 174 13.79 19.88 13.96
C LYS A 174 13.71 21.21 13.24
N GLN A 175 14.18 21.27 12.00
CA GLN A 175 14.09 22.48 11.17
C GLN A 175 12.65 22.87 10.84
N ILE A 176 11.80 21.89 10.52
CA ILE A 176 10.36 22.11 10.24
C ILE A 176 9.63 22.60 11.50
N LEU A 177 9.98 22.06 12.68
CA LEU A 177 9.38 22.46 13.96
C LEU A 177 9.93 23.78 14.55
N GLY A 178 10.79 24.48 13.80
CA GLY A 178 11.34 25.78 14.24
C GLY A 178 12.22 25.70 15.49
N LYS A 179 12.79 24.53 15.79
CA LYS A 179 13.70 24.28 16.91
C LYS A 179 15.15 24.10 16.41
N ALA A 180 15.55 24.94 15.47
CA ALA A 180 16.96 25.05 15.08
C ALA A 180 17.69 26.00 16.00
#